data_3314965c9b53e32f4b99337c03c41ed2
#
_entry.id   3314965c9b53e32f4b99337c03c41ed2
#
_cell.length_a   1.000
_cell.length_b   1.000
_cell.length_c   1.000
_cell.angle_alpha   90.00
_cell.angle_beta   90.00
_cell.angle_gamma   90.00
#
_symmetry.space_group_name_H-M   'P 1'
#
loop_
_entity.id
_entity.type
_entity.pdbx_description
1 polymer ?
#
loop_
_entity_poly.entity_id
_entity_poly.type
_entity_poly.pdbx_seq_one_letter_code
_entity_poly.pdbx_strand_id
1 'polypeptide(L)'
;MIMEFVPVRIYAHNQPEGYRLLVDRVWPRGISKVNAALDDWAKQIAPSTELRKWFGHDPAKAAEFAAKYRQELDANPETPTFIAKLRQLNVPRVLLLFGAKDETDNNAVVLAGYLRAHA
;
A
#
# COMPACT_ATOMS: atom_id res chain seq x y z
N MET A 1 -7.94 19.80 -5.18
CA MET A 1 -6.71 19.12 -5.64
C MET A 1 -6.95 17.63 -5.70
N ILE A 2 -6.59 17.00 -6.82
CA ILE A 2 -6.69 15.55 -6.97
C ILE A 2 -5.37 14.94 -6.50
N MET A 3 -5.45 14.04 -5.53
CA MET A 3 -4.28 13.33 -5.00
C MET A 3 -4.06 12.06 -5.83
N GLU A 4 -2.84 11.88 -6.33
CA GLU A 4 -2.46 10.65 -7.04
C GLU A 4 -1.98 9.60 -6.05
N PHE A 5 -2.40 8.34 -6.25
CA PHE A 5 -1.90 7.20 -5.49
C PHE A 5 -1.11 6.31 -6.45
N VAL A 6 0.20 6.25 -6.26
CA VAL A 6 1.11 5.58 -7.20
C VAL A 6 1.81 4.41 -6.49
N PRO A 7 1.52 3.15 -6.87
CA PRO A 7 2.29 2.03 -6.35
C PRO A 7 3.73 2.11 -6.85
N VAL A 8 4.69 1.98 -5.93
CA VAL A 8 6.12 2.03 -6.25
C VAL A 8 6.83 0.94 -5.48
N ARG A 9 7.57 0.09 -6.20
CA ARG A 9 8.39 -0.92 -5.54
C ARG A 9 9.52 -0.23 -4.79
N ILE A 10 9.65 -0.51 -3.49
CA ILE A 10 10.62 0.21 -2.64
C ILE A 10 12.08 -0.04 -3.08
N TYR A 11 12.32 -1.15 -3.80
CA TYR A 11 13.64 -1.47 -4.31
C TYR A 11 13.96 -0.83 -5.67
N ALA A 12 13.02 -0.11 -6.27
CA ALA A 12 13.24 0.52 -7.57
C ALA A 12 14.27 1.63 -7.46
N HIS A 13 15.12 1.75 -8.47
CA HIS A 13 16.17 2.77 -8.49
C HIS A 13 15.64 4.17 -8.80
N ASN A 14 14.67 4.26 -9.71
CA ASN A 14 14.09 5.54 -10.12
C ASN A 14 12.68 5.66 -9.56
N GLN A 15 12.56 6.38 -8.44
CA GLN A 15 11.26 6.57 -7.79
C GLN A 15 10.82 8.02 -7.99
N PRO A 16 9.53 8.25 -8.30
CA PRO A 16 9.02 9.61 -8.40
C PRO A 16 9.00 10.28 -7.02
N GLU A 17 8.85 11.59 -7.01
CA GLU A 17 8.68 12.32 -5.77
C GLU A 17 7.24 12.23 -5.29
N GLY A 18 7.04 12.24 -3.98
CA GLY A 18 5.74 12.18 -3.35
C GLY A 18 5.83 11.83 -1.88
N TYR A 19 4.70 11.83 -1.21
CA TYR A 19 4.59 11.40 0.17
C TYR A 19 4.87 9.88 0.24
N ARG A 20 5.85 9.48 1.02
CA ARG A 20 6.36 8.10 1.03
C ARG A 20 5.68 7.28 2.10
N LEU A 21 4.78 6.41 1.68
CA LEU A 21 3.94 5.61 2.55
C LEU A 21 4.20 4.12 2.32
N LEU A 22 4.77 3.44 3.32
CA LEU A 22 4.94 1.98 3.23
C LEU A 22 3.60 1.31 3.53
N VAL A 23 3.15 0.43 2.64
CA VAL A 23 1.83 -0.21 2.74
C VAL A 23 1.90 -1.71 2.97
N ASP A 24 3.10 -2.24 3.22
CA ASP A 24 3.31 -3.63 3.62
C ASP A 24 3.20 -3.76 5.14
N ARG A 25 2.79 -4.95 5.61
CA ARG A 25 2.74 -5.24 7.04
C ARG A 25 4.12 -5.48 7.63
N VAL A 26 5.07 -5.96 6.81
CA VAL A 26 6.42 -6.33 7.23
C VAL A 26 7.43 -5.35 6.64
N TRP A 27 8.45 -4.99 7.43
CA TRP A 27 9.51 -4.11 6.96
C TRP A 27 10.26 -4.74 5.78
N PRO A 28 10.58 -3.97 4.73
CA PRO A 28 11.29 -4.52 3.57
C PRO A 28 12.72 -4.95 3.94
N ARG A 29 13.06 -6.18 3.56
CA ARG A 29 14.35 -6.76 3.88
C ARG A 29 15.48 -5.98 3.20
N GLY A 30 16.53 -5.70 3.96
CA GLY A 30 17.73 -5.06 3.43
C GLY A 30 17.63 -3.55 3.24
N ILE A 31 16.53 -2.93 3.62
CA ILE A 31 16.35 -1.48 3.52
C ILE A 31 16.48 -0.86 4.92
N SER A 32 17.42 0.07 5.08
CA SER A 32 17.54 0.82 6.34
C SER A 32 16.43 1.87 6.45
N LYS A 33 16.20 2.35 7.65
CA LYS A 33 15.24 3.45 7.87
C LYS A 33 15.64 4.70 7.09
N VAL A 34 16.92 4.99 7.04
CA VAL A 34 17.45 6.16 6.30
C VAL A 34 17.16 6.01 4.81
N ASN A 35 17.43 4.85 4.23
CA ASN A 35 17.24 4.62 2.81
C ASN A 35 15.75 4.52 2.43
N ALA A 36 14.92 4.00 3.33
CA ALA A 36 13.47 3.96 3.12
C ALA A 36 12.89 5.38 3.08
N ALA A 37 13.41 6.27 3.90
CA ALA A 37 13.00 7.68 3.97
C ALA A 37 11.48 7.83 4.01
N LEU A 38 10.80 7.06 4.86
CA LEU A 38 9.35 7.04 4.93
C LEU A 38 8.81 8.30 5.60
N ASP A 39 7.69 8.79 5.09
CA ASP A 39 6.86 9.77 5.79
C ASP A 39 5.92 9.08 6.76
N ASP A 40 5.47 7.87 6.44
CA ASP A 40 4.63 7.08 7.33
C ASP A 40 4.69 5.60 6.94
N TRP A 41 4.29 4.73 7.87
CA TRP A 41 4.13 3.30 7.66
C TRP A 41 2.68 2.92 8.00
N ALA A 42 1.89 2.60 6.97
CA ALA A 42 0.47 2.30 7.10
C ALA A 42 0.24 0.82 7.44
N LYS A 43 0.90 0.33 8.47
CA LYS A 43 0.84 -1.07 8.90
C LYS A 43 -0.58 -1.48 9.27
N GLN A 44 -1.35 -0.58 9.85
CA GLN A 44 -2.70 -0.84 10.36
C GLN A 44 -3.72 -1.15 9.25
N ILE A 45 -3.45 -0.76 8.00
CA ILE A 45 -4.33 -1.04 6.87
C ILE A 45 -3.70 -1.98 5.85
N ALA A 46 -2.55 -2.56 6.16
CA ALA A 46 -1.94 -3.59 5.31
C ALA A 46 -2.79 -4.86 5.34
N PRO A 47 -2.67 -5.75 4.34
CA PRO A 47 -3.36 -7.05 4.38
C PRO A 47 -2.99 -7.80 5.65
N SER A 48 -3.94 -8.56 6.19
CA SER A 48 -3.70 -9.37 7.38
C SER A 48 -2.58 -10.39 7.13
N THR A 49 -1.96 -10.86 8.20
CA THR A 49 -0.94 -11.89 8.12
C THR A 49 -1.49 -13.17 7.45
N GLU A 50 -2.71 -13.55 7.80
CA GLU A 50 -3.38 -14.73 7.23
C GLU A 50 -3.58 -14.56 5.71
N LEU A 51 -4.07 -13.40 5.28
CA LEU A 51 -4.31 -13.12 3.86
C LEU A 51 -2.99 -13.10 3.08
N ARG A 52 -1.97 -12.48 3.66
CA ARG A 52 -0.64 -12.40 3.04
C ARG A 52 -0.05 -13.80 2.84
N LYS A 53 -0.14 -14.67 3.84
CA LYS A 53 0.35 -16.05 3.76
C LYS A 53 -0.45 -16.86 2.75
N TRP A 54 -1.78 -16.71 2.75
CA TRP A 54 -2.64 -17.42 1.82
C TRP A 54 -2.31 -17.04 0.37
N PHE A 55 -2.07 -15.76 0.10
CA PHE A 55 -1.75 -15.27 -1.23
C PHE A 55 -0.40 -15.82 -1.72
N GLY A 56 0.63 -15.74 -0.89
CA GLY A 56 1.97 -16.27 -1.18
C GLY A 56 2.57 -15.80 -2.50
N HIS A 57 2.21 -14.61 -2.96
CA HIS A 57 2.63 -14.04 -4.24
C HIS A 57 2.24 -14.90 -5.45
N ASP A 58 1.17 -15.68 -5.35
CA ASP A 58 0.69 -16.54 -6.42
C ASP A 58 -0.22 -15.74 -7.36
N PRO A 59 0.20 -15.48 -8.63
CA PRO A 59 -0.63 -14.69 -9.56
C PRO A 59 -2.00 -15.32 -9.82
N ALA A 60 -2.12 -16.65 -9.71
CA ALA A 60 -3.41 -17.33 -9.89
C ALA A 60 -4.42 -16.95 -8.81
N LYS A 61 -3.95 -16.46 -7.65
CA LYS A 61 -4.79 -16.04 -6.54
C LYS A 61 -5.03 -14.52 -6.52
N ALA A 62 -4.49 -13.78 -7.49
CA ALA A 62 -4.47 -12.31 -7.44
C ALA A 62 -5.88 -11.71 -7.37
N ALA A 63 -6.83 -12.20 -8.18
CA ALA A 63 -8.19 -11.66 -8.20
C ALA A 63 -8.91 -11.90 -6.86
N GLU A 64 -8.75 -13.09 -6.30
CA GLU A 64 -9.35 -13.43 -5.00
C GLU A 64 -8.67 -12.68 -3.86
N PHE A 65 -7.36 -12.53 -3.93
CA PHE A 65 -6.60 -11.71 -2.97
C PHE A 65 -7.13 -10.27 -2.96
N ALA A 66 -7.32 -9.67 -4.13
CA ALA A 66 -7.83 -8.30 -4.24
C ALA A 66 -9.20 -8.17 -3.60
N ALA A 67 -10.12 -9.12 -3.86
CA ALA A 67 -11.46 -9.12 -3.28
C ALA A 67 -11.40 -9.25 -1.75
N LYS A 68 -10.57 -10.16 -1.24
CA LYS A 68 -10.41 -10.38 0.20
C LYS A 68 -9.78 -9.18 0.90
N TYR A 69 -8.80 -8.55 0.27
CA TYR A 69 -8.17 -7.36 0.85
C TYR A 69 -9.15 -6.20 0.93
N ARG A 70 -9.96 -5.99 -0.12
CA ARG A 70 -11.01 -4.97 -0.09
C ARG A 70 -12.01 -5.22 1.03
N GLN A 71 -12.37 -6.48 1.27
CA GLN A 71 -13.26 -6.85 2.38
C GLN A 71 -12.61 -6.53 3.73
N GLU A 72 -11.32 -6.80 3.87
CA GLU A 72 -10.59 -6.43 5.10
C GLU A 72 -10.60 -4.92 5.31
N LEU A 73 -10.34 -4.16 4.27
CA LEU A 73 -10.35 -2.69 4.34
C LEU A 73 -11.72 -2.17 4.73
N ASP A 74 -12.79 -2.71 4.14
CA ASP A 74 -14.16 -2.31 4.46
C ASP A 74 -14.54 -2.60 5.91
N ALA A 75 -14.05 -3.70 6.46
CA ALA A 75 -14.35 -4.11 7.83
C ALA A 75 -13.41 -3.51 8.87
N ASN A 76 -12.31 -2.91 8.45
CA ASN A 76 -11.28 -2.39 9.34
C ASN A 76 -11.66 -1.00 9.85
N PRO A 77 -11.84 -0.81 11.19
CA PRO A 77 -12.19 0.51 11.73
C PRO A 77 -11.08 1.55 11.54
N GLU A 78 -9.85 1.13 11.27
CA GLU A 78 -8.74 2.05 10.99
C GLU A 78 -8.83 2.68 9.59
N THR A 79 -9.55 2.06 8.66
CA THR A 79 -9.60 2.52 7.27
C THR A 79 -10.18 3.93 7.14
N PRO A 80 -11.35 4.26 7.72
CA PRO A 80 -11.87 5.62 7.64
C PRO A 80 -10.95 6.65 8.27
N THR A 81 -10.33 6.31 9.40
CA THR A 81 -9.38 7.19 10.10
C THR A 81 -8.17 7.47 9.23
N PHE A 82 -7.65 6.44 8.57
CA PHE A 82 -6.51 6.55 7.68
C PHE A 82 -6.84 7.44 6.47
N ILE A 83 -7.99 7.23 5.85
CA ILE A 83 -8.43 8.03 4.69
C ILE A 83 -8.60 9.49 5.08
N ALA A 84 -9.19 9.78 6.25
CA ALA A 84 -9.31 11.15 6.75
C ALA A 84 -7.94 11.81 6.92
N LYS A 85 -6.97 11.07 7.45
CA LYS A 85 -5.60 11.54 7.61
C LYS A 85 -4.97 11.87 6.26
N LEU A 86 -5.16 11.01 5.25
CA LEU A 86 -4.63 11.26 3.91
C LEU A 86 -5.19 12.55 3.32
N ARG A 87 -6.50 12.78 3.47
CA ARG A 87 -7.14 13.99 2.94
C ARG A 87 -6.56 15.27 3.55
N GLN A 88 -6.09 15.20 4.79
CA GLN A 88 -5.51 16.34 5.50
C GLN A 88 -4.08 16.66 5.08
N LEU A 89 -3.38 15.72 4.42
CA LEU A 89 -2.00 15.91 4.01
C LEU A 89 -1.83 17.01 2.95
N ASN A 90 -2.83 17.19 2.10
CA ASN A 90 -2.80 18.21 1.05
C ASN A 90 -1.54 18.08 0.17
N VAL A 91 -1.21 16.85 -0.24
CA VAL A 91 -0.06 16.55 -1.11
C VAL A 91 -0.58 16.10 -2.47
N PRO A 92 0.14 16.41 -3.57
CA PRO A 92 -0.33 16.03 -4.90
C PRO A 92 -0.17 14.54 -5.20
N ARG A 93 0.76 13.86 -4.53
CA ARG A 93 1.08 12.45 -4.84
C ARG A 93 1.46 11.70 -3.60
N VAL A 94 0.89 10.50 -3.44
CA VAL A 94 1.25 9.55 -2.39
C VAL A 94 1.84 8.32 -3.06
N LEU A 95 3.06 7.97 -2.69
CA LEU A 95 3.71 6.75 -3.17
C LEU A 95 3.36 5.61 -2.23
N LEU A 96 2.71 4.57 -2.77
CA LEU A 96 2.37 3.37 -2.00
C LEU A 96 3.53 2.39 -2.19
N LEU A 97 4.44 2.39 -1.23
CA LEU A 97 5.68 1.61 -1.32
C LEU A 97 5.44 0.17 -0.90
N PHE A 98 5.92 -0.75 -1.70
CA PHE A 98 5.76 -2.18 -1.45
C PHE A 98 7.05 -2.94 -1.80
N GLY A 99 7.21 -4.14 -1.22
CA GLY A 99 8.41 -4.96 -1.40
C GLY A 99 8.26 -6.08 -2.42
N ALA A 100 7.04 -6.46 -2.82
CA ALA A 100 6.81 -7.57 -3.73
C ALA A 100 7.55 -7.39 -5.05
N LYS A 101 8.00 -8.49 -5.66
CA LYS A 101 8.66 -8.45 -6.97
C LYS A 101 7.67 -8.21 -8.10
N ASP A 102 6.45 -8.73 -7.96
CA ASP A 102 5.39 -8.55 -8.95
C ASP A 102 4.83 -7.14 -8.83
N GLU A 103 5.02 -6.33 -9.84
CA GLU A 103 4.59 -4.94 -9.85
C GLU A 103 3.13 -4.76 -10.28
N THR A 104 2.47 -5.84 -10.70
CA THR A 104 1.08 -5.82 -11.13
C THR A 104 0.16 -6.42 -10.07
N ASP A 105 0.50 -7.58 -9.54
CA ASP A 105 -0.34 -8.35 -8.61
C ASP A 105 0.21 -8.22 -7.19
N ASN A 106 -0.07 -7.08 -6.55
CA ASN A 106 0.40 -6.82 -5.20
C ASN A 106 -0.62 -5.98 -4.41
N ASN A 107 -0.39 -5.90 -3.10
CA ASN A 107 -1.27 -5.16 -2.19
C ASN A 107 -1.33 -3.66 -2.49
N ALA A 108 -0.24 -3.05 -2.92
CA ALA A 108 -0.22 -1.61 -3.20
C ALA A 108 -1.12 -1.25 -4.38
N VAL A 109 -1.15 -2.08 -5.41
CA VAL A 109 -2.03 -1.88 -6.57
C VAL A 109 -3.50 -1.96 -6.14
N VAL A 110 -3.85 -2.94 -5.31
CA VAL A 110 -5.22 -3.08 -4.77
C VAL A 110 -5.58 -1.87 -3.92
N LEU A 111 -4.69 -1.47 -3.04
CA LEU A 111 -4.93 -0.32 -2.16
C LEU A 111 -5.07 0.98 -2.95
N ALA A 112 -4.25 1.17 -3.99
CA ALA A 112 -4.37 2.35 -4.85
C ALA A 112 -5.76 2.47 -5.46
N GLY A 113 -6.29 1.37 -5.99
CA GLY A 113 -7.65 1.34 -6.54
C GLY A 113 -8.71 1.65 -5.48
N TYR A 114 -8.55 1.08 -4.29
CA TYR A 114 -9.46 1.32 -3.17
C TYR A 114 -9.44 2.80 -2.77
N LEU A 115 -8.26 3.38 -2.60
CA LEU A 115 -8.13 4.79 -2.20
C LEU A 115 -8.67 5.75 -3.24
N ARG A 116 -8.47 5.46 -4.54
CA ARG A 116 -9.04 6.29 -5.60
C ARG A 116 -10.57 6.32 -5.56
N ALA A 117 -11.18 5.23 -5.12
CA ALA A 117 -12.64 5.12 -5.02
C ALA A 117 -13.19 5.74 -3.73
N HIS A 118 -12.41 5.81 -2.66
CA HIS A 118 -12.90 6.18 -1.33
C HIS A 118 -12.26 7.45 -0.75
N ALA A 119 -11.15 7.90 -1.29
CA ALA A 119 -10.46 9.09 -0.75
C ALA A 119 -10.74 10.39 -1.57
#